data_93a76da8a885cf4fa485f3b0d85e8a92
#
_entry.id   93a76da8a885cf4fa485f3b0d85e8a92
#
_cell.length_a   1.000
_cell.length_b   1.000
_cell.length_c   1.000
_cell.angle_alpha   90.00
_cell.angle_beta   90.00
_cell.angle_gamma   90.00
#
_symmetry.space_group_name_H-M   'P 1'
#
loop_
_entity.id
_entity.type
_entity.pdbx_description
1 polymer ?
#
loop_
_entity_poly.entity_id
_entity_poly.type
_entity_poly.pdbx_seq_one_letter_code
_entity_poly.pdbx_strand_id
1 'polypeptide(L)'
;HGLGVYKGIEKVAVDKVVKDYIKIAYRDGGNLYVLATGLDVIQKYASSDAAKKPKLNKLGTQEWTKTKSRVKAAVNEIAKDLVELYAIRQQKEGFIFSKDTVWQQEFEEMFPFEETGDQLLAIEATKNDMESPRIMDRLICGDVGYGKTEIAIRAAFKAVQDGKQVAYLVPTTILAQQHYNTFVQRMKDFPVRVEMMSRFRTTGEIKKTIEDLKKGLVDIVIGTHRLLSADVVYKDLGLLVIDEEQRFGVRHKEKIKQIKDDVDVLTLTATPIPRTLHMSLVGIRDMSVLEEAPGERQPIQTYVMEYNEEMVREAIVRELSRQGQVYYVYNRVNNIDEITNYIAHLVPEANVAFAHGQMKEHELEKIMFQFINGEIDVLVATTIIETGLDISNVNTMIIHDSDAMGLSQLYQLRGRVGRSNRTSYAFLMYKKDKMLKEIAEKRLQAIREFTDLGSGFKIAMKDLEIRGAGNLLGERQHGHMEAVGYDLYCKMLNEAVKTLKGMKKIEDNFDTYVDMDVDAFIPQLLQTLKHIMI
;
A
#
# COMPACT_ATOMS: atom_id res chain seq x y z
N HIS A 1 2.14 25.04 22.59
CA HIS A 1 1.89 24.73 24.01
C HIS A 1 2.22 23.26 24.34
N GLY A 2 2.33 22.39 23.35
CA GLY A 2 2.70 20.98 23.55
C GLY A 2 1.51 20.04 23.64
N LEU A 3 1.76 18.83 24.15
CA LEU A 3 0.79 17.75 24.21
C LEU A 3 -0.14 17.90 25.41
N GLY A 4 -1.44 17.92 25.16
CA GLY A 4 -2.50 17.95 26.18
C GLY A 4 -3.61 16.93 25.84
N VAL A 5 -4.55 16.76 26.74
CA VAL A 5 -5.70 15.85 26.60
C VAL A 5 -6.96 16.66 26.32
N TYR A 6 -7.62 16.38 25.22
CA TYR A 6 -8.94 16.93 24.92
C TYR A 6 -9.98 16.49 25.98
N LYS A 7 -10.71 17.47 26.52
CA LYS A 7 -11.69 17.26 27.59
C LYS A 7 -13.13 17.60 27.19
N GLY A 8 -13.35 17.95 25.93
CA GLY A 8 -14.66 18.35 25.43
C GLY A 8 -14.75 19.84 25.10
N ILE A 9 -15.95 20.28 24.77
CA ILE A 9 -16.29 21.67 24.48
C ILE A 9 -17.01 22.25 25.69
N GLU A 10 -16.55 23.41 26.17
CA GLU A 10 -17.18 24.16 27.28
C GLU A 10 -17.60 25.56 26.78
N LYS A 11 -18.77 25.98 27.22
CA LYS A 11 -19.23 27.36 27.00
C LYS A 11 -18.61 28.27 28.02
N VAL A 12 -17.82 29.22 27.55
CA VAL A 12 -17.14 30.19 28.42
C VAL A 12 -17.62 31.60 28.06
N ALA A 13 -18.06 32.35 29.07
CA ALA A 13 -18.42 33.74 28.88
C ALA A 13 -17.17 34.61 29.00
N VAL A 14 -16.80 35.31 27.93
CA VAL A 14 -15.72 36.29 27.90
C VAL A 14 -16.36 37.61 27.43
N ASP A 15 -16.17 38.70 28.21
CA ASP A 15 -16.71 40.01 27.89
C ASP A 15 -18.23 40.05 27.62
N LYS A 16 -19.01 39.27 28.38
CA LYS A 16 -20.45 39.09 28.27
C LYS A 16 -20.95 38.32 27.02
N VAL A 17 -20.05 37.82 26.20
CA VAL A 17 -20.38 36.96 25.06
C VAL A 17 -20.04 35.52 25.41
N VAL A 18 -21.00 34.60 25.26
CA VAL A 18 -20.81 33.15 25.49
C VAL A 18 -20.33 32.51 24.17
N LYS A 19 -19.13 31.97 24.17
CA LYS A 19 -18.56 31.25 23.02
C LYS A 19 -18.20 29.82 23.41
N ASP A 20 -18.20 28.92 22.42
CA ASP A 20 -17.79 27.55 22.60
C ASP A 20 -16.26 27.43 22.51
N TYR A 21 -15.67 26.84 23.55
CA TYR A 21 -14.23 26.61 23.62
C TYR A 21 -13.91 25.11 23.76
N ILE A 22 -12.90 24.68 23.05
CA ILE A 22 -12.28 23.38 23.21
C ILE A 22 -11.36 23.42 24.42
N LYS A 23 -11.61 22.55 25.41
CA LYS A 23 -10.80 22.44 26.61
C LYS A 23 -9.73 21.38 26.44
N ILE A 24 -8.47 21.76 26.64
CA ILE A 24 -7.31 20.87 26.59
C ILE A 24 -6.61 20.91 27.94
N ALA A 25 -6.56 19.75 28.63
CA ALA A 25 -5.90 19.61 29.91
C ALA A 25 -4.43 19.21 29.74
N TYR A 26 -3.56 19.90 30.45
CA TYR A 26 -2.12 19.66 30.47
C TYR A 26 -1.68 19.00 31.79
N ARG A 27 -0.39 18.63 31.89
CA ARG A 27 0.20 18.14 33.13
C ARG A 27 0.03 19.20 34.24
N ASP A 28 -0.12 18.74 35.45
CA ASP A 28 -0.29 19.60 36.66
C ASP A 28 -1.60 20.44 36.70
N GLY A 29 -2.64 19.98 35.95
CA GLY A 29 -3.98 20.57 36.05
C GLY A 29 -4.18 21.87 35.25
N GLY A 30 -3.16 22.35 34.50
CA GLY A 30 -3.33 23.49 33.59
C GLY A 30 -4.29 23.17 32.45
N ASN A 31 -5.21 24.10 32.15
CA ASN A 31 -6.15 23.99 31.04
C ASN A 31 -5.90 25.09 30.01
N LEU A 32 -5.95 24.75 28.74
CA LEU A 32 -5.95 25.69 27.62
C LEU A 32 -7.34 25.65 26.97
N TYR A 33 -7.88 26.82 26.72
CA TYR A 33 -9.15 27.00 26.03
C TYR A 33 -8.89 27.59 24.65
N VAL A 34 -9.31 26.88 23.60
CA VAL A 34 -9.17 27.29 22.21
C VAL A 34 -10.57 27.45 21.65
N LEU A 35 -10.85 28.57 20.96
CA LEU A 35 -12.13 28.77 20.29
C LEU A 35 -12.47 27.58 19.39
N ALA A 36 -13.71 27.13 19.42
CA ALA A 36 -14.15 26.00 18.61
C ALA A 36 -14.01 26.26 17.09
N THR A 37 -13.96 27.53 16.71
CA THR A 37 -13.70 27.97 15.33
C THR A 37 -12.22 27.95 14.94
N GLY A 38 -11.28 27.88 15.89
CA GLY A 38 -9.84 27.84 15.68
C GLY A 38 -9.26 26.42 15.71
N LEU A 39 -9.89 25.46 15.01
CA LEU A 39 -9.45 24.05 14.95
C LEU A 39 -8.11 23.87 14.23
N ASP A 40 -7.73 24.80 13.39
CA ASP A 40 -6.47 24.83 12.62
C ASP A 40 -5.21 24.89 13.50
N VAL A 41 -5.33 25.48 14.72
CA VAL A 41 -4.22 25.54 15.69
C VAL A 41 -4.09 24.28 16.54
N ILE A 42 -5.01 23.32 16.40
CA ILE A 42 -5.02 22.07 17.15
C ILE A 42 -4.78 20.91 16.17
N GLN A 43 -3.83 20.03 16.50
CA GLN A 43 -3.59 18.81 15.74
C GLN A 43 -3.76 17.58 16.63
N LYS A 44 -4.39 16.53 16.10
CA LYS A 44 -4.49 15.25 16.80
C LYS A 44 -3.11 14.59 16.87
N TYR A 45 -2.66 14.29 18.06
CA TYR A 45 -1.40 13.57 18.27
C TYR A 45 -1.59 12.07 18.23
N ALA A 46 -2.57 11.57 18.99
CA ALA A 46 -2.94 10.16 19.09
C ALA A 46 -4.40 10.05 19.53
N SER A 47 -5.05 8.90 19.24
CA SER A 47 -6.37 8.63 19.80
C SER A 47 -6.30 8.43 21.31
N SER A 48 -7.43 8.58 22.02
CA SER A 48 -7.56 8.28 23.47
C SER A 48 -7.07 6.87 23.84
N ASP A 49 -7.04 6.01 22.84
CA ASP A 49 -6.82 4.57 22.94
C ASP A 49 -5.43 4.13 22.46
N ALA A 50 -4.50 5.08 22.28
CA ALA A 50 -3.12 4.73 21.90
C ALA A 50 -2.48 3.81 22.94
N ALA A 51 -1.81 2.75 22.48
CA ALA A 51 -1.22 1.71 23.35
C ALA A 51 -0.20 2.27 24.35
N LYS A 52 0.34 3.45 24.08
CA LYS A 52 1.26 4.15 24.97
C LYS A 52 0.81 5.60 25.08
N LYS A 53 0.32 5.97 26.26
CA LYS A 53 -0.10 7.36 26.52
C LYS A 53 1.11 8.29 26.46
N PRO A 54 1.09 9.35 25.63
CA PRO A 54 2.18 10.29 25.55
C PRO A 54 2.35 11.06 26.86
N LYS A 55 3.59 11.45 27.15
CA LYS A 55 3.89 12.28 28.31
C LYS A 55 3.37 13.69 28.05
N LEU A 56 2.41 14.14 28.87
CA LEU A 56 1.84 15.48 28.73
C LEU A 56 2.87 16.55 29.07
N ASN A 57 2.81 17.66 28.35
CA ASN A 57 3.62 18.84 28.65
C ASN A 57 3.02 19.68 29.78
N LYS A 58 3.84 20.51 30.39
CA LYS A 58 3.40 21.54 31.35
C LYS A 58 3.12 22.86 30.61
N LEU A 59 1.97 23.45 30.84
CA LEU A 59 1.58 24.71 30.21
C LEU A 59 2.52 25.86 30.70
N GLY A 60 2.89 26.78 29.80
CA GLY A 60 3.74 27.91 30.13
C GLY A 60 5.25 27.63 30.24
N THR A 61 5.69 26.40 29.98
CA THR A 61 7.12 26.03 29.97
C THR A 61 7.72 26.03 28.57
N GLN A 62 9.04 26.13 28.48
CA GLN A 62 9.78 26.01 27.21
C GLN A 62 10.05 24.56 26.75
N GLU A 63 9.54 23.55 27.47
CA GLU A 63 9.76 22.14 27.14
C GLU A 63 9.36 21.82 25.70
N TRP A 64 8.19 22.28 25.28
CA TRP A 64 7.69 22.04 23.92
C TRP A 64 8.52 22.76 22.85
N THR A 65 8.89 24.00 23.09
CA THR A 65 9.73 24.77 22.16
C THR A 65 11.08 24.11 21.97
N LYS A 66 11.72 23.64 23.05
CA LYS A 66 12.99 22.87 22.98
C LYS A 66 12.80 21.55 22.21
N THR A 67 11.70 20.84 22.46
CA THR A 67 11.39 19.59 21.74
C THR A 67 11.21 19.85 20.24
N LYS A 68 10.41 20.84 19.86
CA LYS A 68 10.22 21.24 18.46
C LYS A 68 11.54 21.63 17.78
N SER A 69 12.38 22.43 18.44
CA SER A 69 13.67 22.87 17.90
C SER A 69 14.61 21.69 17.65
N ARG A 70 14.69 20.73 18.58
CA ARG A 70 15.49 19.52 18.44
C ARG A 70 15.00 18.66 17.28
N VAL A 71 13.68 18.44 17.17
CA VAL A 71 13.07 17.68 16.07
C VAL A 71 13.30 18.42 14.75
N LYS A 72 13.14 19.73 14.70
CA LYS A 72 13.38 20.53 13.51
C LYS A 72 14.83 20.42 13.00
N ALA A 73 15.81 20.41 13.91
CA ALA A 73 17.22 20.20 13.53
C ALA A 73 17.45 18.82 12.89
N ALA A 74 16.92 17.76 13.52
CA ALA A 74 17.03 16.40 12.96
C ALA A 74 16.28 16.26 11.63
N VAL A 75 15.11 16.87 11.50
CA VAL A 75 14.34 16.89 10.25
C VAL A 75 15.10 17.63 9.14
N ASN A 76 15.77 18.73 9.44
CA ASN A 76 16.57 19.47 8.46
C ASN A 76 17.77 18.64 7.95
N GLU A 77 18.43 17.88 8.82
CA GLU A 77 19.50 16.96 8.42
C GLU A 77 19.00 15.90 7.45
N ILE A 78 17.88 15.25 7.79
CA ILE A 78 17.24 14.25 6.93
C ILE A 78 16.78 14.88 5.61
N ALA A 79 16.17 16.06 5.65
CA ALA A 79 15.72 16.76 4.45
C ALA A 79 16.91 17.11 3.54
N LYS A 80 18.07 17.44 4.10
CA LYS A 80 19.30 17.69 3.34
C LYS A 80 19.75 16.44 2.60
N ASP A 81 19.86 15.31 3.30
CA ASP A 81 20.25 14.02 2.68
C ASP A 81 19.28 13.63 1.55
N LEU A 82 17.98 13.84 1.78
CA LEU A 82 16.93 13.52 0.80
C LEU A 82 16.99 14.44 -0.43
N VAL A 83 17.19 15.75 -0.22
CA VAL A 83 17.29 16.74 -1.32
C VAL A 83 18.58 16.52 -2.10
N GLU A 84 19.68 16.16 -1.46
CA GLU A 84 20.93 15.84 -2.14
C GLU A 84 20.80 14.61 -3.05
N LEU A 85 20.18 13.54 -2.54
CA LEU A 85 19.86 12.36 -3.35
C LEU A 85 18.94 12.69 -4.54
N TYR A 86 17.94 13.54 -4.32
CA TYR A 86 17.03 14.01 -5.35
C TYR A 86 17.74 14.90 -6.38
N ALA A 87 18.60 15.83 -5.92
CA ALA A 87 19.33 16.75 -6.79
C ALA A 87 20.31 16.00 -7.71
N ILE A 88 21.04 15.00 -7.19
CA ILE A 88 21.93 14.13 -7.97
C ILE A 88 21.13 13.45 -9.09
N ARG A 89 19.92 12.99 -8.80
CA ARG A 89 19.06 12.32 -9.76
C ARG A 89 18.46 13.26 -10.80
N GLN A 90 18.07 14.49 -10.40
CA GLN A 90 17.56 15.51 -11.32
C GLN A 90 18.60 16.06 -12.29
N GLN A 91 19.88 15.93 -11.96
CA GLN A 91 20.98 16.35 -12.85
C GLN A 91 21.32 15.31 -13.93
N LYS A 92 20.84 14.08 -13.78
CA LYS A 92 21.01 13.04 -14.79
C LYS A 92 19.90 13.16 -15.84
N GLU A 93 20.30 13.24 -17.10
CA GLU A 93 19.38 13.15 -18.22
C GLU A 93 19.06 11.69 -18.50
N GLY A 94 17.76 11.37 -18.51
CA GLY A 94 17.22 10.07 -18.88
C GLY A 94 17.00 9.94 -20.38
N PHE A 95 16.58 8.76 -20.82
CA PHE A 95 16.08 8.59 -22.16
C PHE A 95 14.69 9.23 -22.28
N ILE A 96 14.48 10.03 -23.31
CA ILE A 96 13.18 10.66 -23.58
C ILE A 96 12.42 9.74 -24.55
N PHE A 97 11.38 9.10 -24.03
CA PHE A 97 10.53 8.24 -24.86
C PHE A 97 9.67 9.06 -25.82
N SER A 98 9.41 8.50 -26.99
CA SER A 98 8.57 9.11 -28.01
C SER A 98 7.13 9.24 -27.53
N LYS A 99 6.40 10.21 -28.12
CA LYS A 99 4.94 10.29 -27.92
C LYS A 99 4.24 9.02 -28.40
N ASP A 100 3.03 8.79 -27.92
CA ASP A 100 2.25 7.62 -28.28
C ASP A 100 2.09 7.48 -29.80
N THR A 101 2.42 6.28 -30.27
CA THR A 101 2.23 5.88 -31.66
C THR A 101 0.80 5.35 -31.88
N VAL A 102 0.40 5.14 -33.12
CA VAL A 102 -0.85 4.46 -33.46
C VAL A 102 -0.92 3.07 -32.82
N TRP A 103 0.19 2.34 -32.77
CA TRP A 103 0.25 1.02 -32.12
C TRP A 103 0.01 1.11 -30.61
N GLN A 104 0.48 2.17 -29.95
CA GLN A 104 0.18 2.38 -28.52
C GLN A 104 -1.32 2.57 -28.31
N GLN A 105 -1.97 3.35 -29.17
CA GLN A 105 -3.42 3.58 -29.09
C GLN A 105 -4.21 2.31 -29.34
N GLU A 106 -3.89 1.56 -30.41
CA GLU A 106 -4.51 0.26 -30.69
C GLU A 106 -4.34 -0.73 -29.54
N PHE A 107 -3.12 -0.79 -28.95
CA PHE A 107 -2.82 -1.65 -27.82
C PHE A 107 -3.68 -1.30 -26.59
N GLU A 108 -3.89 -0.02 -26.33
CA GLU A 108 -4.69 0.46 -25.20
C GLU A 108 -6.18 0.22 -25.43
N GLU A 109 -6.70 0.43 -26.64
CA GLU A 109 -8.08 0.14 -27.01
C GLU A 109 -8.45 -1.36 -26.93
N MET A 110 -7.46 -2.25 -27.03
CA MET A 110 -7.65 -3.69 -26.85
C MET A 110 -7.82 -4.10 -25.37
N PHE A 111 -7.76 -3.17 -24.43
CA PHE A 111 -7.99 -3.48 -23.02
C PHE A 111 -9.48 -3.81 -22.80
N PRO A 112 -9.81 -4.99 -22.23
CA PRO A 112 -11.19 -5.50 -22.20
C PRO A 112 -12.08 -4.87 -21.12
N PHE A 113 -11.56 -3.96 -20.30
CA PHE A 113 -12.27 -3.33 -19.20
C PHE A 113 -12.30 -1.81 -19.40
N GLU A 114 -13.26 -1.14 -18.77
CA GLU A 114 -13.24 0.32 -18.65
C GLU A 114 -12.26 0.75 -17.57
N GLU A 115 -11.42 1.72 -17.88
CA GLU A 115 -10.50 2.32 -16.93
C GLU A 115 -11.25 3.24 -15.97
N THR A 116 -10.82 3.23 -14.72
CA THR A 116 -11.27 4.24 -13.76
C THR A 116 -10.57 5.58 -14.00
N GLY A 117 -11.15 6.68 -13.50
CA GLY A 117 -10.55 8.01 -13.60
C GLY A 117 -9.13 8.05 -13.03
N ASP A 118 -8.90 7.39 -11.90
CA ASP A 118 -7.58 7.31 -11.27
C ASP A 118 -6.57 6.53 -12.11
N GLN A 119 -7.01 5.45 -12.77
CA GLN A 119 -6.15 4.68 -13.68
C GLN A 119 -5.71 5.51 -14.87
N LEU A 120 -6.63 6.25 -15.50
CA LEU A 120 -6.32 7.13 -16.62
C LEU A 120 -5.32 8.21 -16.22
N LEU A 121 -5.53 8.87 -15.09
CA LEU A 121 -4.60 9.86 -14.55
C LEU A 121 -3.21 9.28 -14.25
N ALA A 122 -3.16 8.06 -13.72
CA ALA A 122 -1.89 7.39 -13.42
C ALA A 122 -1.15 6.95 -14.70
N ILE A 123 -1.87 6.51 -15.74
CA ILE A 123 -1.32 6.18 -17.06
C ILE A 123 -0.73 7.42 -17.71
N GLU A 124 -1.51 8.51 -17.75
CA GLU A 124 -1.07 9.78 -18.31
C GLU A 124 0.16 10.34 -17.59
N ALA A 125 0.14 10.35 -16.27
CA ALA A 125 1.27 10.80 -15.47
C ALA A 125 2.53 9.95 -15.69
N THR A 126 2.39 8.61 -15.83
CA THR A 126 3.51 7.71 -16.13
C THR A 126 4.09 7.99 -17.52
N LYS A 127 3.25 8.17 -18.54
CA LYS A 127 3.68 8.50 -19.89
C LYS A 127 4.39 9.85 -19.95
N ASN A 128 3.84 10.87 -19.27
CA ASN A 128 4.45 12.19 -19.19
C ASN A 128 5.83 12.16 -18.52
N ASP A 129 6.01 11.35 -17.49
CA ASP A 129 7.34 11.15 -16.88
C ASP A 129 8.32 10.51 -17.88
N MET A 130 7.91 9.45 -18.59
CA MET A 130 8.73 8.77 -19.59
C MET A 130 9.10 9.70 -20.77
N GLU A 131 8.24 10.62 -21.14
CA GLU A 131 8.46 11.61 -22.20
C GLU A 131 9.26 12.83 -21.72
N SER A 132 9.63 12.88 -20.44
CA SER A 132 10.43 13.96 -19.89
C SER A 132 11.93 13.65 -19.94
N PRO A 133 12.82 14.65 -19.92
CA PRO A 133 14.25 14.43 -19.85
C PRO A 133 14.74 13.89 -18.50
N ARG A 134 13.86 13.76 -17.51
CA ARG A 134 14.18 13.29 -16.17
C ARG A 134 13.99 11.79 -16.08
N ILE A 135 14.89 11.12 -15.37
CA ILE A 135 14.71 9.70 -15.08
C ILE A 135 13.50 9.52 -14.17
N MET A 136 12.50 8.78 -14.63
CA MET A 136 11.28 8.51 -13.90
C MET A 136 11.56 7.66 -12.64
N ASP A 137 10.97 8.00 -11.52
CA ASP A 137 10.81 7.12 -10.34
C ASP A 137 9.41 7.32 -9.76
N ARG A 138 8.47 6.64 -10.38
CA ARG A 138 7.07 6.75 -10.01
C ARG A 138 6.61 5.55 -9.18
N LEU A 139 5.83 5.84 -8.15
CA LEU A 139 5.17 4.86 -7.30
C LEU A 139 3.67 4.84 -7.63
N ILE A 140 3.16 3.69 -8.03
CA ILE A 140 1.72 3.46 -8.18
C ILE A 140 1.21 2.75 -6.92
N CYS A 141 0.39 3.45 -6.16
CA CYS A 141 -0.26 2.92 -4.95
C CYS A 141 -1.73 2.63 -5.27
N GLY A 142 -2.22 1.50 -4.85
CA GLY A 142 -3.63 1.16 -4.98
C GLY A 142 -3.90 -0.22 -4.43
N ASP A 143 -5.13 -0.47 -4.04
CA ASP A 143 -5.51 -1.75 -3.47
C ASP A 143 -5.27 -2.92 -4.43
N VAL A 144 -5.31 -4.12 -3.87
CA VAL A 144 -5.22 -5.35 -4.66
C VAL A 144 -6.37 -5.39 -5.68
N GLY A 145 -6.06 -5.63 -6.97
CA GLY A 145 -7.06 -5.70 -8.02
C GLY A 145 -7.51 -4.34 -8.60
N TYR A 146 -6.78 -3.24 -8.31
CA TYR A 146 -7.09 -1.90 -8.85
C TYR A 146 -6.41 -1.61 -10.20
N GLY A 147 -5.95 -2.63 -10.91
CA GLY A 147 -5.41 -2.48 -12.26
C GLY A 147 -4.00 -1.89 -12.35
N LYS A 148 -3.23 -1.85 -11.24
CA LYS A 148 -1.83 -1.37 -11.25
C LYS A 148 -0.98 -2.03 -12.34
N THR A 149 -1.19 -3.31 -12.59
CA THR A 149 -0.46 -4.09 -13.60
C THR A 149 -0.70 -3.56 -15.00
N GLU A 150 -1.92 -3.11 -15.35
CA GLU A 150 -2.21 -2.56 -16.68
C GLU A 150 -1.43 -1.27 -16.93
N ILE A 151 -1.25 -0.41 -15.92
CA ILE A 151 -0.41 0.79 -16.03
C ILE A 151 1.02 0.40 -16.41
N ALA A 152 1.57 -0.63 -15.74
CA ALA A 152 2.91 -1.13 -16.04
C ALA A 152 3.02 -1.80 -17.42
N ILE A 153 1.97 -2.50 -17.86
CA ILE A 153 1.91 -3.11 -19.20
C ILE A 153 1.95 -2.03 -20.28
N ARG A 154 1.19 -0.93 -20.14
CA ARG A 154 1.18 0.19 -21.08
C ARG A 154 2.54 0.92 -21.11
N ALA A 155 3.15 1.14 -19.96
CA ALA A 155 4.50 1.71 -19.87
C ALA A 155 5.55 0.79 -20.52
N ALA A 156 5.45 -0.52 -20.30
CA ALA A 156 6.34 -1.50 -20.91
C ALA A 156 6.20 -1.52 -22.43
N PHE A 157 4.97 -1.50 -22.96
CA PHE A 157 4.72 -1.45 -24.39
C PHE A 157 5.29 -0.17 -25.02
N LYS A 158 5.10 0.98 -24.36
CA LYS A 158 5.69 2.26 -24.77
C LYS A 158 7.23 2.20 -24.86
N ALA A 159 7.88 1.61 -23.86
CA ALA A 159 9.34 1.46 -23.84
C ALA A 159 9.85 0.57 -24.99
N VAL A 160 9.15 -0.52 -25.29
CA VAL A 160 9.50 -1.45 -26.38
C VAL A 160 9.36 -0.78 -27.75
N GLN A 161 8.38 0.10 -27.94
CA GLN A 161 8.19 0.87 -29.18
C GLN A 161 9.43 1.69 -29.57
N ASP A 162 10.17 2.19 -28.58
CA ASP A 162 11.41 2.93 -28.76
C ASP A 162 12.66 2.01 -28.75
N GLY A 163 12.47 0.71 -28.88
CA GLY A 163 13.54 -0.28 -28.93
C GLY A 163 14.24 -0.52 -27.61
N LYS A 164 13.66 -0.05 -26.48
CA LYS A 164 14.21 -0.28 -25.14
C LYS A 164 13.74 -1.58 -24.55
N GLN A 165 14.62 -2.23 -23.78
CA GLN A 165 14.28 -3.43 -23.02
C GLN A 165 13.60 -3.07 -21.71
N VAL A 166 12.70 -3.97 -21.26
CA VAL A 166 11.96 -3.83 -20.02
C VAL A 166 12.25 -5.01 -19.09
N ALA A 167 12.59 -4.71 -17.85
CA ALA A 167 12.69 -5.70 -16.78
C ALA A 167 11.51 -5.56 -15.82
N TYR A 168 10.76 -6.64 -15.61
CA TYR A 168 9.64 -6.69 -14.66
C TYR A 168 10.00 -7.60 -13.48
N LEU A 169 10.26 -7.00 -12.34
CA LEU A 169 10.75 -7.66 -11.14
C LEU A 169 9.62 -7.96 -10.16
N VAL A 170 9.47 -9.23 -9.79
CA VAL A 170 8.45 -9.72 -8.87
C VAL A 170 9.05 -10.52 -7.71
N PRO A 171 8.40 -10.58 -6.54
CA PRO A 171 8.96 -11.24 -5.37
C PRO A 171 8.95 -12.77 -5.43
N THR A 172 8.07 -13.39 -6.23
CA THR A 172 7.91 -14.85 -6.25
C THR A 172 7.83 -15.42 -7.67
N THR A 173 8.20 -16.70 -7.82
CA THR A 173 8.18 -17.44 -9.10
C THR A 173 6.76 -17.56 -9.66
N ILE A 174 5.78 -17.76 -8.79
CA ILE A 174 4.37 -17.93 -9.21
C ILE A 174 3.84 -16.60 -9.78
N LEU A 175 4.18 -15.47 -9.16
CA LEU A 175 3.85 -14.14 -9.71
C LEU A 175 4.55 -13.90 -11.04
N ALA A 176 5.80 -14.33 -11.18
CA ALA A 176 6.51 -14.25 -12.47
C ALA A 176 5.75 -14.98 -13.57
N GLN A 177 5.26 -16.19 -13.28
CA GLN A 177 4.47 -16.96 -14.22
C GLN A 177 3.13 -16.28 -14.56
N GLN A 178 2.44 -15.76 -13.55
CA GLN A 178 1.15 -15.09 -13.75
C GLN A 178 1.32 -13.82 -14.61
N HIS A 179 2.29 -12.97 -14.29
CA HIS A 179 2.57 -11.78 -15.10
C HIS A 179 3.07 -12.14 -16.49
N TYR A 180 3.91 -13.16 -16.61
CA TYR A 180 4.34 -13.66 -17.92
C TYR A 180 3.15 -14.02 -18.80
N ASN A 181 2.21 -14.82 -18.29
CA ASN A 181 1.01 -15.20 -19.03
C ASN A 181 0.18 -13.98 -19.44
N THR A 182 -0.01 -13.02 -18.52
CA THR A 182 -0.76 -11.78 -18.79
C THR A 182 -0.08 -10.94 -19.87
N PHE A 183 1.25 -10.76 -19.78
CA PHE A 183 2.00 -10.01 -20.78
C PHE A 183 1.98 -10.69 -22.16
N VAL A 184 2.21 -12.00 -22.22
CA VAL A 184 2.15 -12.76 -23.47
C VAL A 184 0.77 -12.62 -24.12
N GLN A 185 -0.31 -12.73 -23.33
CA GLN A 185 -1.66 -12.58 -23.84
C GLN A 185 -1.94 -11.17 -24.35
N ARG A 186 -1.51 -10.14 -23.62
CA ARG A 186 -1.69 -8.72 -24.00
C ARG A 186 -0.86 -8.33 -25.22
N MET A 187 0.33 -8.90 -25.39
CA MET A 187 1.27 -8.60 -26.47
C MET A 187 1.12 -9.50 -27.71
N LYS A 188 0.18 -10.48 -27.71
CA LYS A 188 0.09 -11.54 -28.72
C LYS A 188 -0.04 -11.03 -30.17
N ASP A 189 -0.69 -9.88 -30.36
CA ASP A 189 -0.97 -9.31 -31.67
C ASP A 189 0.10 -8.31 -32.13
N PHE A 190 1.18 -8.15 -31.34
CA PHE A 190 2.29 -7.24 -31.60
C PHE A 190 3.63 -7.98 -31.66
N PRO A 191 4.61 -7.51 -32.41
CA PRO A 191 5.92 -8.14 -32.54
C PRO A 191 6.80 -7.88 -31.29
N VAL A 192 6.32 -8.26 -30.12
CA VAL A 192 7.00 -8.07 -28.83
C VAL A 192 7.33 -9.43 -28.23
N ARG A 193 8.62 -9.66 -27.98
CA ARG A 193 9.09 -10.89 -27.38
C ARG A 193 9.18 -10.76 -25.86
N VAL A 194 8.33 -11.52 -25.17
CA VAL A 194 8.28 -11.60 -23.71
C VAL A 194 8.92 -12.91 -23.26
N GLU A 195 9.86 -12.85 -22.35
CA GLU A 195 10.50 -14.03 -21.74
C GLU A 195 10.39 -14.00 -20.22
N MET A 196 10.52 -15.17 -19.62
CA MET A 196 10.48 -15.34 -18.17
C MET A 196 11.77 -15.95 -17.64
N MET A 197 12.34 -15.35 -16.61
CA MET A 197 13.48 -15.87 -15.86
C MET A 197 13.06 -16.27 -14.45
N SER A 198 12.59 -17.47 -14.30
CA SER A 198 12.23 -18.09 -13.03
C SER A 198 12.64 -19.55 -13.00
N ARG A 199 12.48 -20.20 -11.86
CA ARG A 199 12.78 -21.64 -11.72
C ARG A 199 11.84 -22.55 -12.50
N PHE A 200 10.74 -22.05 -13.04
CA PHE A 200 9.88 -22.79 -13.98
C PHE A 200 10.54 -23.01 -15.35
N ARG A 201 11.67 -22.35 -15.61
CA ARG A 201 12.46 -22.51 -16.82
C ARG A 201 13.67 -23.40 -16.55
N THR A 202 14.01 -24.22 -17.51
CA THR A 202 15.22 -25.03 -17.48
C THR A 202 16.49 -24.17 -17.49
N THR A 203 17.58 -24.68 -16.99
CA THR A 203 18.87 -23.99 -17.03
C THR A 203 19.29 -23.60 -18.44
N GLY A 204 18.95 -24.43 -19.44
CA GLY A 204 19.22 -24.15 -20.84
C GLY A 204 18.40 -22.97 -21.38
N GLU A 205 17.11 -22.91 -21.08
CA GLU A 205 16.22 -21.80 -21.44
C GLU A 205 16.70 -20.49 -20.80
N ILE A 206 17.06 -20.51 -19.50
CA ILE A 206 17.57 -19.33 -18.81
C ILE A 206 18.85 -18.83 -19.46
N LYS A 207 19.81 -19.71 -19.79
CA LYS A 207 21.05 -19.32 -20.48
C LYS A 207 20.75 -18.68 -21.83
N LYS A 208 19.86 -19.28 -22.61
CA LYS A 208 19.42 -18.72 -23.89
C LYS A 208 18.78 -17.34 -23.73
N THR A 209 17.90 -17.18 -22.76
CA THR A 209 17.26 -15.88 -22.46
C THR A 209 18.30 -14.82 -22.09
N ILE A 210 19.33 -15.16 -21.30
CA ILE A 210 20.42 -14.24 -20.94
C ILE A 210 21.21 -13.81 -22.20
N GLU A 211 21.56 -14.76 -23.05
CA GLU A 211 22.25 -14.46 -24.30
C GLU A 211 21.41 -13.58 -25.23
N ASP A 212 20.12 -13.87 -25.35
CA ASP A 212 19.18 -13.11 -26.18
C ASP A 212 18.93 -11.71 -25.63
N LEU A 213 18.88 -11.53 -24.30
CA LEU A 213 18.84 -10.21 -23.64
C LEU A 213 20.05 -9.37 -23.98
N LYS A 214 21.26 -9.95 -23.91
CA LYS A 214 22.50 -9.28 -24.27
C LYS A 214 22.56 -8.87 -25.73
N LYS A 215 21.91 -9.63 -26.62
CA LYS A 215 21.81 -9.31 -28.06
C LYS A 215 20.69 -8.30 -28.38
N GLY A 216 19.77 -8.03 -27.42
CA GLY A 216 18.59 -7.21 -27.62
C GLY A 216 17.47 -7.90 -28.40
N LEU A 217 17.41 -9.23 -28.34
CA LEU A 217 16.39 -10.05 -28.98
C LEU A 217 15.19 -10.37 -28.07
N VAL A 218 15.25 -9.96 -26.83
CA VAL A 218 14.15 -10.04 -25.84
C VAL A 218 13.78 -8.61 -25.46
N ASP A 219 12.52 -8.27 -25.65
CA ASP A 219 12.00 -6.94 -25.36
C ASP A 219 11.60 -6.78 -23.90
N ILE A 220 10.88 -7.77 -23.35
CA ILE A 220 10.40 -7.75 -21.97
C ILE A 220 10.85 -9.03 -21.27
N VAL A 221 11.49 -8.89 -20.12
CA VAL A 221 11.82 -10.03 -19.27
C VAL A 221 11.17 -9.90 -17.91
N ILE A 222 10.44 -10.94 -17.51
CA ILE A 222 9.74 -11.01 -16.23
C ILE A 222 10.43 -12.03 -15.34
N GLY A 223 10.72 -11.68 -14.10
CA GLY A 223 11.38 -12.63 -13.21
C GLY A 223 11.50 -12.15 -11.77
N THR A 224 12.10 -13.02 -10.97
CA THR A 224 12.40 -12.73 -9.57
C THR A 224 13.76 -12.05 -9.43
N HIS A 225 14.33 -12.05 -8.22
CA HIS A 225 15.69 -11.54 -7.95
C HIS A 225 16.77 -12.10 -8.89
N ARG A 226 16.48 -13.13 -9.67
CA ARG A 226 17.38 -13.65 -10.72
C ARG A 226 17.71 -12.59 -11.77
N LEU A 227 16.80 -11.68 -12.06
CA LEU A 227 17.03 -10.55 -12.98
C LEU A 227 18.13 -9.60 -12.51
N LEU A 228 18.43 -9.58 -11.21
CA LEU A 228 19.45 -8.73 -10.58
C LEU A 228 20.83 -9.43 -10.49
N SER A 229 20.99 -10.61 -11.07
CA SER A 229 22.26 -11.35 -11.00
C SER A 229 23.29 -10.75 -11.97
N ALA A 230 24.56 -10.81 -11.62
CA ALA A 230 25.63 -10.16 -12.36
C ALA A 230 25.82 -10.69 -13.81
N ASP A 231 25.38 -11.91 -14.08
CA ASP A 231 25.44 -12.54 -15.40
C ASP A 231 24.29 -12.11 -16.33
N VAL A 232 23.28 -11.41 -15.79
CA VAL A 232 22.17 -10.87 -16.59
C VAL A 232 22.57 -9.48 -17.07
N VAL A 233 22.89 -9.40 -18.35
CA VAL A 233 23.31 -8.16 -19.00
C VAL A 233 22.25 -7.77 -20.03
N TYR A 234 21.72 -6.58 -19.90
CA TYR A 234 20.79 -5.98 -20.86
C TYR A 234 21.58 -5.24 -21.94
N LYS A 235 21.11 -5.28 -23.18
CA LYS A 235 21.71 -4.48 -24.25
C LYS A 235 21.35 -3.00 -24.07
N ASP A 236 20.09 -2.71 -23.80
CA ASP A 236 19.59 -1.34 -23.65
C ASP A 236 18.32 -1.33 -22.76
N LEU A 237 18.52 -1.41 -21.44
CA LEU A 237 17.43 -1.38 -20.48
C LEU A 237 16.88 0.05 -20.35
N GLY A 238 15.61 0.28 -20.69
CA GLY A 238 14.95 1.58 -20.59
C GLY A 238 13.94 1.69 -19.43
N LEU A 239 13.33 0.57 -19.03
CA LEU A 239 12.32 0.58 -17.97
C LEU A 239 12.52 -0.60 -17.00
N LEU A 240 12.53 -0.30 -15.72
CA LEU A 240 12.47 -1.29 -14.64
C LEU A 240 11.13 -1.17 -13.91
N VAL A 241 10.30 -2.19 -13.99
CA VAL A 241 9.07 -2.31 -13.19
C VAL A 241 9.34 -3.16 -11.97
N ILE A 242 8.91 -2.72 -10.80
CA ILE A 242 9.11 -3.43 -9.53
C ILE A 242 7.75 -3.62 -8.86
N ASP A 243 7.34 -4.86 -8.72
CA ASP A 243 6.12 -5.18 -7.98
C ASP A 243 6.46 -5.52 -6.52
N GLU A 244 5.75 -4.88 -5.57
CA GLU A 244 5.90 -5.08 -4.13
C GLU A 244 7.37 -4.96 -3.64
N GLU A 245 8.04 -3.82 -3.93
CA GLU A 245 9.45 -3.52 -3.58
C GLU A 245 9.80 -3.86 -2.12
N GLN A 246 8.86 -3.72 -1.21
CA GLN A 246 9.05 -4.00 0.22
C GLN A 246 9.39 -5.46 0.54
N ARG A 247 9.03 -6.38 -0.34
CA ARG A 247 9.26 -7.82 -0.15
C ARG A 247 10.67 -8.25 -0.51
N PHE A 248 11.46 -7.38 -1.13
CA PHE A 248 12.85 -7.68 -1.47
C PHE A 248 13.77 -7.44 -0.27
N GLY A 249 14.74 -8.35 -0.10
CA GLY A 249 15.76 -8.24 0.94
C GLY A 249 16.75 -7.08 0.70
N VAL A 250 17.46 -6.69 1.73
CA VAL A 250 18.40 -5.54 1.73
C VAL A 250 19.36 -5.57 0.55
N ARG A 251 20.02 -6.72 0.30
CA ARG A 251 21.00 -6.87 -0.80
C ARG A 251 20.36 -6.65 -2.18
N HIS A 252 19.12 -7.09 -2.38
CA HIS A 252 18.41 -6.87 -3.63
C HIS A 252 18.03 -5.40 -3.80
N LYS A 253 17.62 -4.73 -2.72
CA LYS A 253 17.33 -3.29 -2.73
C LYS A 253 18.54 -2.43 -3.07
N GLU A 254 19.73 -2.82 -2.64
CA GLU A 254 20.96 -2.14 -3.02
C GLU A 254 21.25 -2.26 -4.53
N LYS A 255 21.08 -3.46 -5.10
CA LYS A 255 21.22 -3.66 -6.55
C LYS A 255 20.15 -2.91 -7.35
N ILE A 256 18.90 -2.94 -6.89
CA ILE A 256 17.81 -2.16 -7.49
C ILE A 256 18.19 -0.66 -7.49
N LYS A 257 18.74 -0.16 -6.38
CA LYS A 257 19.16 1.23 -6.28
C LYS A 257 20.22 1.61 -7.34
N GLN A 258 21.17 0.73 -7.61
CA GLN A 258 22.18 0.95 -8.66
C GLN A 258 21.58 1.03 -10.06
N ILE A 259 20.60 0.17 -10.38
CA ILE A 259 19.90 0.19 -11.67
C ILE A 259 19.03 1.46 -11.80
N LYS A 260 18.40 1.89 -10.70
CA LYS A 260 17.56 3.09 -10.63
C LYS A 260 18.28 4.38 -11.02
N ASP A 261 19.59 4.39 -11.00
CA ASP A 261 20.35 5.62 -11.25
C ASP A 261 20.37 6.02 -12.74
N ASP A 262 20.09 5.10 -13.67
CA ASP A 262 20.23 5.35 -15.11
C ASP A 262 19.02 4.89 -15.93
N VAL A 263 17.98 4.34 -15.30
CA VAL A 263 16.81 3.72 -15.96
C VAL A 263 15.52 4.23 -15.32
N ASP A 264 14.50 4.40 -16.12
CA ASP A 264 13.16 4.72 -15.63
C ASP A 264 12.63 3.60 -14.75
N VAL A 265 12.02 3.99 -13.62
CA VAL A 265 11.52 3.03 -12.63
C VAL A 265 10.05 3.28 -12.32
N LEU A 266 9.27 2.24 -12.47
CA LEU A 266 7.87 2.18 -12.07
C LEU A 266 7.71 1.15 -10.96
N THR A 267 7.32 1.58 -9.77
CA THR A 267 7.08 0.67 -8.63
C THR A 267 5.60 0.54 -8.36
N LEU A 268 5.14 -0.69 -8.19
CA LEU A 268 3.75 -1.00 -7.85
C LEU A 268 3.68 -1.48 -6.41
N THR A 269 2.64 -1.05 -5.67
CA THR A 269 2.39 -1.55 -4.31
C THR A 269 0.91 -1.59 -3.99
N ALA A 270 0.46 -2.67 -3.35
CA ALA A 270 -0.92 -2.81 -2.90
C ALA A 270 -1.19 -2.06 -1.58
N THR A 271 -0.15 -1.90 -0.74
CA THR A 271 -0.25 -1.09 0.47
C THR A 271 1.02 -0.26 0.60
N PRO A 272 0.92 1.06 0.57
CA PRO A 272 2.08 1.90 0.77
C PRO A 272 2.64 1.62 2.16
N ILE A 273 3.90 1.16 2.22
CA ILE A 273 4.59 1.11 3.49
C ILE A 273 4.78 2.55 3.96
N PRO A 274 4.60 2.81 5.25
CA PRO A 274 4.74 4.15 5.82
C PRO A 274 6.01 4.91 5.38
N ARG A 275 7.14 4.23 5.23
CA ARG A 275 8.38 4.84 4.75
C ARG A 275 8.28 5.29 3.28
N THR A 276 7.72 4.46 2.41
CA THR A 276 7.54 4.77 0.98
C THR A 276 6.52 5.89 0.80
N LEU A 277 5.43 5.83 1.55
CA LEU A 277 4.42 6.89 1.61
C LEU A 277 5.03 8.20 2.09
N HIS A 278 5.83 8.14 3.15
CA HIS A 278 6.50 9.31 3.69
C HIS A 278 7.44 9.97 2.66
N MET A 279 8.25 9.18 1.95
CA MET A 279 9.14 9.69 0.89
C MET A 279 8.35 10.34 -0.26
N SER A 280 7.18 9.81 -0.59
CA SER A 280 6.33 10.33 -1.66
C SER A 280 5.60 11.61 -1.25
N LEU A 281 5.05 11.65 -0.03
CA LEU A 281 4.41 12.85 0.53
C LEU A 281 5.37 14.05 0.62
N VAL A 282 6.67 13.79 0.73
CA VAL A 282 7.70 14.85 0.78
C VAL A 282 8.16 15.29 -0.63
N GLY A 283 7.56 14.73 -1.69
CA GLY A 283 7.90 15.09 -3.08
C GLY A 283 9.27 14.63 -3.54
N ILE A 284 9.79 13.54 -2.96
CA ILE A 284 11.07 12.92 -3.34
C ILE A 284 10.88 11.90 -4.44
N ARG A 285 9.67 11.35 -4.56
CA ARG A 285 9.27 10.38 -5.55
C ARG A 285 7.88 10.74 -6.07
N ASP A 286 7.72 10.67 -7.39
CA ASP A 286 6.40 10.87 -7.99
C ASP A 286 5.46 9.73 -7.64
N MET A 287 4.19 10.05 -7.34
CA MET A 287 3.22 9.07 -6.87
C MET A 287 1.86 9.25 -7.55
N SER A 288 1.26 8.14 -7.92
CA SER A 288 -0.16 8.07 -8.31
C SER A 288 -0.89 7.13 -7.37
N VAL A 289 -2.04 7.54 -6.89
CA VAL A 289 -2.88 6.76 -5.97
C VAL A 289 -4.16 6.36 -6.69
N LEU A 290 -4.48 5.07 -6.65
CA LEU A 290 -5.72 4.52 -7.19
C LEU A 290 -6.67 4.28 -6.02
N GLU A 291 -7.65 5.16 -5.84
CA GLU A 291 -8.67 5.07 -4.79
C GLU A 291 -10.00 4.57 -5.34
N GLU A 292 -10.23 4.76 -6.63
CA GLU A 292 -11.44 4.34 -7.32
C GLU A 292 -11.38 2.84 -7.67
N ALA A 293 -12.36 2.08 -7.17
CA ALA A 293 -12.47 0.66 -7.45
C ALA A 293 -12.99 0.42 -8.87
N PRO A 294 -12.50 -0.62 -9.60
CA PRO A 294 -13.12 -1.05 -10.86
C PRO A 294 -14.60 -1.39 -10.68
N GLY A 295 -15.44 -1.01 -11.66
CA GLY A 295 -16.90 -0.97 -11.53
C GLY A 295 -17.62 -2.29 -11.21
N GLU A 296 -17.00 -3.44 -11.51
CA GLU A 296 -17.58 -4.76 -11.25
C GLU A 296 -17.26 -5.33 -9.86
N ARG A 297 -16.45 -4.64 -9.06
CA ARG A 297 -15.96 -5.18 -7.80
C ARG A 297 -16.92 -4.92 -6.65
N GLN A 298 -17.23 -5.98 -5.90
CA GLN A 298 -18.07 -5.89 -4.71
C GLN A 298 -17.23 -5.84 -3.43
N PRO A 299 -17.67 -5.09 -2.39
CA PRO A 299 -17.05 -5.13 -1.08
C PRO A 299 -17.06 -6.53 -0.48
N ILE A 300 -15.97 -6.90 0.20
CA ILE A 300 -15.83 -8.21 0.83
C ILE A 300 -16.57 -8.20 2.17
N GLN A 301 -17.54 -9.10 2.31
CA GLN A 301 -18.29 -9.27 3.56
C GLN A 301 -17.34 -9.78 4.65
N THR A 302 -17.03 -8.92 5.61
CA THR A 302 -16.00 -9.19 6.62
C THR A 302 -16.62 -9.44 7.98
N TYR A 303 -16.37 -10.61 8.57
CA TYR A 303 -16.86 -11.03 9.88
C TYR A 303 -15.69 -11.21 10.85
N VAL A 304 -15.79 -10.63 12.03
CA VAL A 304 -14.84 -10.80 13.13
C VAL A 304 -15.58 -11.53 14.25
N MET A 305 -15.13 -12.73 14.59
CA MET A 305 -15.86 -13.61 15.50
C MET A 305 -14.94 -14.62 16.22
N GLU A 306 -15.45 -15.20 17.30
CA GLU A 306 -14.81 -16.35 17.91
C GLU A 306 -14.83 -17.57 16.98
N TYR A 307 -13.81 -18.43 17.13
CA TYR A 307 -13.72 -19.65 16.34
C TYR A 307 -14.96 -20.55 16.58
N ASN A 308 -15.61 -20.93 15.50
CA ASN A 308 -16.80 -21.77 15.48
C ASN A 308 -16.72 -22.78 14.34
N GLU A 309 -16.70 -24.07 14.67
CA GLU A 309 -16.57 -25.17 13.71
C GLU A 309 -17.73 -25.25 12.73
N GLU A 310 -18.94 -25.02 13.20
CA GLU A 310 -20.15 -25.04 12.36
C GLU A 310 -20.08 -23.96 11.29
N MET A 311 -19.64 -22.76 11.67
CA MET A 311 -19.45 -21.66 10.72
C MET A 311 -18.33 -21.95 9.72
N VAL A 312 -17.22 -22.57 10.15
CA VAL A 312 -16.15 -23.00 9.24
C VAL A 312 -16.68 -23.99 8.22
N ARG A 313 -17.41 -25.02 8.69
CA ARG A 313 -18.01 -26.03 7.82
C ARG A 313 -19.00 -25.41 6.85
N GLU A 314 -19.92 -24.57 7.35
CA GLU A 314 -20.92 -23.90 6.53
C GLU A 314 -20.28 -23.01 5.46
N ALA A 315 -19.27 -22.20 5.83
CA ALA A 315 -18.56 -21.33 4.91
C ALA A 315 -17.88 -22.13 3.76
N ILE A 316 -17.24 -23.26 4.09
CA ILE A 316 -16.60 -24.13 3.08
C ILE A 316 -17.66 -24.79 2.20
N VAL A 317 -18.67 -25.45 2.76
CA VAL A 317 -19.73 -26.13 1.99
C VAL A 317 -20.47 -25.16 1.07
N ARG A 318 -20.75 -23.96 1.54
CA ARG A 318 -21.38 -22.91 0.73
C ARG A 318 -20.50 -22.53 -0.47
N GLU A 319 -19.19 -22.41 -0.28
CA GLU A 319 -18.27 -22.09 -1.36
C GLU A 319 -18.20 -23.24 -2.39
N LEU A 320 -18.10 -24.48 -1.91
CA LEU A 320 -18.10 -25.66 -2.77
C LEU A 320 -19.38 -25.79 -3.59
N SER A 321 -20.55 -25.50 -2.99
CA SER A 321 -21.84 -25.58 -3.68
C SER A 321 -21.96 -24.64 -4.89
N ARG A 322 -21.17 -23.57 -4.92
CA ARG A 322 -21.08 -22.63 -6.04
C ARG A 322 -19.80 -22.82 -6.87
N GLN A 323 -19.11 -23.96 -6.71
CA GLN A 323 -17.88 -24.31 -7.41
C GLN A 323 -16.73 -23.31 -7.20
N GLY A 324 -16.69 -22.68 -6.03
CA GLY A 324 -15.61 -21.79 -5.62
C GLY A 324 -14.58 -22.51 -4.74
N GLN A 325 -13.52 -21.81 -4.41
CA GLN A 325 -12.42 -22.29 -3.60
C GLN A 325 -12.25 -21.46 -2.33
N VAL A 326 -11.59 -22.01 -1.33
CA VAL A 326 -11.43 -21.40 -0.01
C VAL A 326 -9.95 -21.29 0.37
N TYR A 327 -9.54 -20.12 0.84
CA TYR A 327 -8.31 -19.96 1.61
C TYR A 327 -8.59 -20.15 3.10
N TYR A 328 -7.87 -21.08 3.73
CA TYR A 328 -7.84 -21.22 5.18
C TYR A 328 -6.46 -20.81 5.71
N VAL A 329 -6.38 -19.65 6.34
CA VAL A 329 -5.11 -19.08 6.81
C VAL A 329 -4.81 -19.57 8.21
N TYR A 330 -3.70 -20.31 8.34
CA TYR A 330 -3.19 -20.82 9.61
C TYR A 330 -1.69 -20.56 9.73
N ASN A 331 -1.31 -19.57 10.52
CA ASN A 331 0.06 -19.06 10.55
C ASN A 331 1.00 -19.81 11.50
N ARG A 332 0.92 -21.13 11.54
CA ARG A 332 1.84 -22.01 12.29
C ARG A 332 2.22 -23.20 11.44
N VAL A 333 3.52 -23.33 11.16
CA VAL A 333 4.04 -24.41 10.32
C VAL A 333 4.01 -25.77 11.02
N ASN A 334 4.32 -25.81 12.33
CA ASN A 334 4.57 -27.08 13.05
C ASN A 334 3.38 -28.04 13.13
N ASN A 335 2.17 -27.54 13.00
CA ASN A 335 0.94 -28.34 13.09
C ASN A 335 -0.09 -27.96 12.02
N ILE A 336 0.38 -27.50 10.86
CA ILE A 336 -0.49 -27.18 9.73
C ILE A 336 -1.12 -28.43 9.11
N ASP A 337 -0.42 -29.56 9.15
CA ASP A 337 -0.89 -30.87 8.75
C ASP A 337 -2.05 -31.38 9.62
N GLU A 338 -1.97 -31.19 10.95
CA GLU A 338 -3.04 -31.53 11.87
C GLU A 338 -4.32 -30.74 11.58
N ILE A 339 -4.19 -29.43 11.35
CA ILE A 339 -5.32 -28.57 10.99
C ILE A 339 -5.88 -28.95 9.63
N THR A 340 -5.02 -29.31 8.67
CA THR A 340 -5.46 -29.76 7.34
C THR A 340 -6.29 -31.02 7.45
N ASN A 341 -5.82 -32.01 8.19
CA ASN A 341 -6.56 -33.25 8.45
C ASN A 341 -7.87 -32.99 9.19
N TYR A 342 -7.84 -32.07 10.15
CA TYR A 342 -9.04 -31.68 10.89
C TYR A 342 -10.10 -31.06 9.96
N ILE A 343 -9.71 -30.14 9.06
CA ILE A 343 -10.62 -29.53 8.08
C ILE A 343 -11.13 -30.58 7.09
N ALA A 344 -10.28 -31.53 6.64
CA ALA A 344 -10.68 -32.63 5.79
C ALA A 344 -11.71 -33.57 6.46
N HIS A 345 -11.62 -33.77 7.78
CA HIS A 345 -12.65 -34.52 8.52
C HIS A 345 -13.93 -33.72 8.73
N LEU A 346 -13.82 -32.39 8.91
CA LEU A 346 -14.97 -31.51 9.09
C LEU A 346 -15.81 -31.38 7.80
N VAL A 347 -15.15 -31.43 6.64
CA VAL A 347 -15.77 -31.32 5.30
C VAL A 347 -15.22 -32.44 4.40
N PRO A 348 -15.71 -33.68 4.56
CA PRO A 348 -15.17 -34.83 3.81
C PRO A 348 -15.34 -34.74 2.28
N GLU A 349 -16.27 -33.91 1.80
CA GLU A 349 -16.52 -33.64 0.39
C GLU A 349 -15.48 -32.73 -0.27
N ALA A 350 -14.62 -32.08 0.51
CA ALA A 350 -13.62 -31.13 0.02
C ALA A 350 -12.25 -31.78 -0.18
N ASN A 351 -11.58 -31.47 -1.28
CA ASN A 351 -10.14 -31.72 -1.46
C ASN A 351 -9.33 -30.65 -0.71
N VAL A 352 -8.72 -31.03 0.40
CA VAL A 352 -7.96 -30.13 1.27
C VAL A 352 -6.47 -30.39 1.13
N ALA A 353 -5.69 -29.37 0.92
CA ALA A 353 -4.23 -29.43 0.94
C ALA A 353 -3.64 -28.28 1.75
N PHE A 354 -2.37 -28.38 2.13
CA PHE A 354 -1.68 -27.31 2.83
C PHE A 354 -0.44 -26.81 2.10
N ALA A 355 -0.07 -25.55 2.36
CA ALA A 355 1.11 -24.94 1.80
C ALA A 355 1.76 -23.95 2.79
N HIS A 356 3.09 -24.00 2.93
CA HIS A 356 3.84 -23.09 3.77
C HIS A 356 5.25 -22.80 3.24
N GLY A 357 5.85 -21.69 3.66
CA GLY A 357 7.12 -21.21 3.13
C GLY A 357 8.36 -22.07 3.45
N GLN A 358 8.27 -23.09 4.32
CA GLN A 358 9.35 -24.01 4.64
C GLN A 358 9.30 -25.30 3.80
N MET A 359 8.26 -25.50 3.00
CA MET A 359 8.18 -26.62 2.06
C MET A 359 9.26 -26.53 1.00
N LYS A 360 9.64 -27.67 0.42
CA LYS A 360 10.47 -27.68 -0.78
C LYS A 360 9.73 -26.91 -1.88
N GLU A 361 10.45 -26.02 -2.55
CA GLU A 361 9.86 -25.08 -3.51
C GLU A 361 9.06 -25.80 -4.62
N HIS A 362 9.60 -26.90 -5.15
CA HIS A 362 8.90 -27.70 -6.16
C HIS A 362 7.57 -28.30 -5.64
N GLU A 363 7.51 -28.69 -4.39
CA GLU A 363 6.30 -29.22 -3.76
C GLU A 363 5.26 -28.10 -3.57
N LEU A 364 5.71 -26.96 -3.08
CA LEU A 364 4.87 -25.77 -2.96
C LEU A 364 4.29 -25.34 -4.30
N GLU A 365 5.12 -25.30 -5.34
CA GLU A 365 4.70 -24.95 -6.70
C GLU A 365 3.66 -25.92 -7.24
N LYS A 366 3.85 -27.21 -7.03
CA LYS A 366 2.90 -28.24 -7.44
C LYS A 366 1.53 -28.05 -6.78
N ILE A 367 1.51 -27.84 -5.46
CA ILE A 367 0.26 -27.61 -4.72
C ILE A 367 -0.43 -26.34 -5.21
N MET A 368 0.32 -25.26 -5.39
CA MET A 368 -0.24 -24.01 -5.89
C MET A 368 -0.81 -24.14 -7.30
N PHE A 369 -0.13 -24.90 -8.17
CA PHE A 369 -0.63 -25.18 -9.52
C PHE A 369 -1.93 -26.00 -9.50
N GLN A 370 -2.00 -27.03 -8.66
CA GLN A 370 -3.21 -27.84 -8.46
C GLN A 370 -4.37 -26.98 -7.92
N PHE A 371 -4.07 -26.06 -7.00
CA PHE A 371 -5.07 -25.14 -6.47
C PHE A 371 -5.56 -24.15 -7.54
N ILE A 372 -4.67 -23.57 -8.34
CA ILE A 372 -5.04 -22.68 -9.45
C ILE A 372 -5.93 -23.38 -10.47
N ASN A 373 -5.67 -24.67 -10.74
CA ASN A 373 -6.44 -25.47 -11.68
C ASN A 373 -7.77 -26.00 -11.11
N GLY A 374 -8.08 -25.73 -9.83
CA GLY A 374 -9.31 -26.18 -9.20
C GLY A 374 -9.30 -27.67 -8.75
N GLU A 375 -8.13 -28.30 -8.69
CA GLU A 375 -7.99 -29.68 -8.19
C GLU A 375 -8.06 -29.75 -6.65
N ILE A 376 -7.79 -28.63 -5.99
CA ILE A 376 -7.86 -28.45 -4.54
C ILE A 376 -8.95 -27.42 -4.23
N ASP A 377 -9.87 -27.75 -3.35
CA ASP A 377 -11.00 -26.91 -2.97
C ASP A 377 -10.66 -25.96 -1.81
N VAL A 378 -9.91 -26.46 -0.83
CA VAL A 378 -9.51 -25.70 0.35
C VAL A 378 -7.98 -25.75 0.49
N LEU A 379 -7.35 -24.58 0.44
CA LEU A 379 -5.93 -24.46 0.69
C LEU A 379 -5.69 -23.92 2.10
N VAL A 380 -5.16 -24.78 2.97
CA VAL A 380 -4.68 -24.37 4.29
C VAL A 380 -3.28 -23.80 4.12
N ALA A 381 -3.09 -22.52 4.39
CA ALA A 381 -1.83 -21.87 4.12
C ALA A 381 -1.37 -20.93 5.23
N THR A 382 -0.07 -20.79 5.37
CA THR A 382 0.51 -19.69 6.13
C THR A 382 0.36 -18.38 5.36
N THR A 383 1.02 -17.32 5.80
CA THR A 383 1.01 -16.00 5.13
C THR A 383 1.64 -15.98 3.72
N ILE A 384 2.02 -17.13 3.17
CA ILE A 384 2.54 -17.21 1.80
C ILE A 384 1.55 -16.71 0.75
N ILE A 385 0.24 -16.79 1.02
CA ILE A 385 -0.81 -16.29 0.13
C ILE A 385 -0.86 -14.76 0.04
N GLU A 386 -0.18 -14.03 0.93
CA GLU A 386 -0.01 -12.58 0.82
C GLU A 386 0.79 -12.17 -0.42
N THR A 387 1.45 -13.12 -1.10
CA THR A 387 2.41 -12.83 -2.17
C THR A 387 1.82 -12.39 -3.51
N GLY A 388 0.57 -11.97 -3.55
CA GLY A 388 0.03 -11.29 -4.74
C GLY A 388 -0.72 -12.17 -5.73
N LEU A 389 -0.82 -13.47 -5.50
CA LEU A 389 -1.52 -14.40 -6.38
C LEU A 389 -2.97 -13.97 -6.65
N ASP A 390 -3.32 -13.98 -7.92
CA ASP A 390 -4.69 -13.73 -8.38
C ASP A 390 -5.35 -15.06 -8.77
N ILE A 391 -6.28 -15.50 -7.92
CA ILE A 391 -7.08 -16.69 -8.19
C ILE A 391 -8.55 -16.28 -8.09
N SER A 392 -9.16 -16.02 -9.23
CA SER A 392 -10.52 -15.46 -9.33
C SER A 392 -11.61 -16.34 -8.73
N ASN A 393 -11.35 -17.66 -8.62
CA ASN A 393 -12.31 -18.62 -8.07
C ASN A 393 -12.31 -18.72 -6.54
N VAL A 394 -11.36 -18.05 -5.85
CA VAL A 394 -11.32 -18.02 -4.38
C VAL A 394 -12.16 -16.85 -3.87
N ASN A 395 -13.34 -17.14 -3.34
CA ASN A 395 -14.27 -16.11 -2.86
C ASN A 395 -14.50 -16.18 -1.34
N THR A 396 -13.97 -17.17 -0.66
CA THR A 396 -14.06 -17.29 0.79
C THR A 396 -12.68 -17.41 1.41
N MET A 397 -12.43 -16.59 2.45
CA MET A 397 -11.21 -16.64 3.26
C MET A 397 -11.58 -16.84 4.73
N ILE A 398 -10.91 -17.78 5.39
CA ILE A 398 -11.03 -18.03 6.82
C ILE A 398 -9.66 -17.82 7.45
N ILE A 399 -9.54 -16.93 8.41
CA ILE A 399 -8.29 -16.64 9.14
C ILE A 399 -8.45 -17.15 10.57
N HIS A 400 -7.71 -18.21 10.93
CA HIS A 400 -7.87 -18.93 12.20
C HIS A 400 -7.47 -18.13 13.46
N ASP A 401 -6.28 -17.52 13.44
CA ASP A 401 -5.72 -16.74 14.57
C ASP A 401 -5.57 -15.26 14.16
N SER A 402 -6.65 -14.59 13.78
CA SER A 402 -6.63 -13.23 13.24
C SER A 402 -6.09 -12.19 14.24
N ASP A 403 -6.27 -12.41 15.52
CA ASP A 403 -5.79 -11.54 16.60
C ASP A 403 -4.24 -11.51 16.74
N ALA A 404 -3.56 -12.51 16.18
CA ALA A 404 -2.09 -12.56 16.15
C ALA A 404 -1.48 -11.78 14.96
N MET A 405 -2.31 -11.31 14.02
CA MET A 405 -1.84 -10.68 12.78
C MET A 405 -1.84 -9.15 12.85
N GLY A 406 -0.99 -8.53 12.04
CA GLY A 406 -0.97 -7.08 11.85
C GLY A 406 -2.15 -6.59 11.01
N LEU A 407 -2.57 -5.33 11.20
CA LEU A 407 -3.71 -4.75 10.48
C LEU A 407 -3.49 -4.73 8.96
N SER A 408 -2.31 -4.27 8.51
CA SER A 408 -1.93 -4.28 7.08
C SER A 408 -1.91 -5.69 6.51
N GLN A 409 -1.49 -6.69 7.30
CA GLN A 409 -1.47 -8.09 6.90
C GLN A 409 -2.88 -8.64 6.71
N LEU A 410 -3.77 -8.40 7.68
CA LEU A 410 -5.18 -8.78 7.57
C LEU A 410 -5.85 -8.15 6.34
N TYR A 411 -5.53 -6.89 6.05
CA TYR A 411 -6.05 -6.19 4.89
C TYR A 411 -5.55 -6.80 3.58
N GLN A 412 -4.25 -7.10 3.47
CA GLN A 412 -3.68 -7.78 2.29
C GLN A 412 -4.29 -9.16 2.07
N LEU A 413 -4.44 -9.94 3.14
CA LEU A 413 -5.08 -11.26 3.08
C LEU A 413 -6.53 -11.13 2.62
N ARG A 414 -7.32 -10.25 3.25
CA ARG A 414 -8.71 -10.00 2.84
C ARG A 414 -8.80 -9.66 1.36
N GLY A 415 -7.89 -8.84 0.84
CA GLY A 415 -7.85 -8.48 -0.57
C GLY A 415 -7.50 -9.62 -1.54
N ARG A 416 -7.18 -10.82 -1.06
CA ARG A 416 -6.94 -12.00 -1.92
C ARG A 416 -8.22 -12.69 -2.38
N VAL A 417 -9.35 -12.35 -1.82
CA VAL A 417 -10.68 -12.76 -2.29
C VAL A 417 -11.42 -11.56 -2.89
N GLY A 418 -12.55 -11.79 -3.56
CA GLY A 418 -13.34 -10.70 -4.16
C GLY A 418 -12.77 -10.18 -5.47
N ARG A 419 -12.26 -11.07 -6.31
CA ARG A 419 -11.72 -10.76 -7.64
C ARG A 419 -12.60 -11.26 -8.78
N SER A 420 -13.82 -11.62 -8.45
CA SER A 420 -14.87 -12.02 -9.39
C SER A 420 -16.13 -11.19 -9.11
N ASN A 421 -17.12 -11.32 -9.96
CA ASN A 421 -18.46 -10.72 -9.77
C ASN A 421 -19.29 -11.41 -8.67
N ARG A 422 -18.73 -12.40 -7.99
CA ARG A 422 -19.38 -13.14 -6.90
C ARG A 422 -19.15 -12.46 -5.56
N THR A 423 -20.16 -12.47 -4.70
CA THR A 423 -20.02 -12.01 -3.31
C THR A 423 -18.97 -12.83 -2.58
N SER A 424 -18.02 -12.15 -1.96
CA SER A 424 -16.90 -12.76 -1.27
C SER A 424 -16.93 -12.52 0.23
N TYR A 425 -16.37 -13.46 0.97
CA TYR A 425 -16.46 -13.52 2.43
C TYR A 425 -15.07 -13.63 3.06
N ALA A 426 -14.87 -12.91 4.15
CA ALA A 426 -13.67 -13.03 4.99
C ALA A 426 -14.10 -13.24 6.45
N PHE A 427 -13.78 -14.40 7.00
CA PHE A 427 -14.02 -14.75 8.39
C PHE A 427 -12.72 -14.60 9.17
N LEU A 428 -12.64 -13.58 10.01
CA LEU A 428 -11.50 -13.31 10.86
C LEU A 428 -11.82 -13.90 12.24
N MET A 429 -11.28 -15.08 12.52
CA MET A 429 -11.59 -15.82 13.72
C MET A 429 -10.46 -15.69 14.75
N TYR A 430 -10.81 -15.71 16.02
CA TYR A 430 -9.88 -15.77 17.14
C TYR A 430 -10.33 -16.86 18.12
N LYS A 431 -9.40 -17.33 18.97
CA LYS A 431 -9.67 -18.46 19.84
C LYS A 431 -10.85 -18.17 20.77
N LYS A 432 -11.75 -19.13 20.90
CA LYS A 432 -12.90 -19.08 21.81
C LYS A 432 -12.45 -18.79 23.26
N ASP A 433 -13.24 -18.01 23.97
CA ASP A 433 -13.01 -17.61 25.39
C ASP A 433 -11.67 -16.89 25.62
N LYS A 434 -11.05 -16.33 24.57
CA LYS A 434 -9.79 -15.57 24.67
C LYS A 434 -10.07 -14.09 24.90
N MET A 435 -9.59 -13.55 26.03
CA MET A 435 -9.49 -12.10 26.18
C MET A 435 -8.50 -11.55 25.19
N LEU A 436 -8.99 -10.73 24.25
CA LEU A 436 -8.16 -10.06 23.28
C LEU A 436 -7.29 -8.99 23.96
N LYS A 437 -6.06 -8.87 23.50
CA LYS A 437 -5.23 -7.72 23.87
C LYS A 437 -5.81 -6.47 23.23
N GLU A 438 -5.79 -5.34 23.92
CA GLU A 438 -6.30 -4.05 23.43
C GLU A 438 -5.85 -3.69 22.01
N ILE A 439 -4.58 -3.95 21.67
CA ILE A 439 -4.04 -3.72 20.33
C ILE A 439 -4.68 -4.65 19.28
N ALA A 440 -4.93 -5.91 19.63
CA ALA A 440 -5.55 -6.87 18.72
C ALA A 440 -7.02 -6.50 18.49
N GLU A 441 -7.74 -6.12 19.53
CA GLU A 441 -9.12 -5.66 19.45
C GLU A 441 -9.24 -4.43 18.52
N LYS A 442 -8.37 -3.43 18.69
CA LYS A 442 -8.34 -2.24 17.82
C LYS A 442 -8.08 -2.56 16.35
N ARG A 443 -7.17 -3.52 16.07
CA ARG A 443 -6.91 -3.96 14.70
C ARG A 443 -8.13 -4.66 14.10
N LEU A 444 -8.76 -5.56 14.84
CA LEU A 444 -9.94 -6.28 14.40
C LEU A 444 -11.14 -5.34 14.23
N GLN A 445 -11.29 -4.35 15.09
CA GLN A 445 -12.29 -3.30 14.93
C GLN A 445 -12.01 -2.48 13.66
N ALA A 446 -10.78 -2.04 13.43
CA ALA A 446 -10.43 -1.27 12.24
C ALA A 446 -10.70 -2.05 10.94
N ILE A 447 -10.31 -3.33 10.85
CA ILE A 447 -10.57 -4.14 9.64
C ILE A 447 -12.06 -4.35 9.39
N ARG A 448 -12.89 -4.35 10.43
CA ARG A 448 -14.34 -4.43 10.34
C ARG A 448 -14.98 -3.11 9.91
N GLU A 449 -14.44 -1.97 10.35
CA GLU A 449 -14.95 -0.63 9.99
C GLU A 449 -14.57 -0.25 8.56
N PHE A 450 -13.35 -0.56 8.12
CA PHE A 450 -12.87 -0.24 6.78
C PHE A 450 -13.22 -1.37 5.79
N THR A 451 -14.50 -1.52 5.49
CA THR A 451 -15.01 -2.52 4.53
C THR A 451 -15.06 -2.00 3.10
N ASP A 452 -15.10 -0.68 2.92
CA ASP A 452 -15.16 -0.07 1.61
C ASP A 452 -13.93 -0.40 0.77
N LEU A 453 -14.14 -0.52 -0.53
CA LEU A 453 -13.05 -0.63 -1.50
C LEU A 453 -12.23 0.67 -1.47
N GLY A 454 -10.91 0.59 -1.68
CA GLY A 454 -10.03 1.76 -1.62
C GLY A 454 -9.56 2.15 -0.21
N SER A 455 -9.85 1.34 0.80
CA SER A 455 -9.48 1.65 2.19
C SER A 455 -8.00 1.41 2.53
N GLY A 456 -7.16 0.97 1.58
CA GLY A 456 -5.76 0.60 1.86
C GLY A 456 -4.96 1.72 2.50
N PHE A 457 -5.10 2.94 2.01
CA PHE A 457 -4.45 4.10 2.60
C PHE A 457 -4.93 4.38 4.04
N LYS A 458 -6.26 4.33 4.25
CA LYS A 458 -6.87 4.53 5.58
C LYS A 458 -6.39 3.46 6.57
N ILE A 459 -6.29 2.22 6.12
CA ILE A 459 -5.76 1.09 6.90
C ILE A 459 -4.28 1.30 7.25
N ALA A 460 -3.45 1.74 6.30
CA ALA A 460 -2.05 2.03 6.57
C ALA A 460 -1.89 3.14 7.61
N MET A 461 -2.66 4.21 7.51
CA MET A 461 -2.69 5.28 8.51
C MET A 461 -3.19 4.79 9.87
N LYS A 462 -4.22 3.94 9.88
CA LYS A 462 -4.75 3.37 11.13
C LYS A 462 -3.78 2.41 11.80
N ASP A 463 -3.05 1.62 11.02
CA ASP A 463 -1.99 0.74 11.53
C ASP A 463 -0.87 1.55 12.20
N LEU A 464 -0.53 2.72 11.63
CA LEU A 464 0.38 3.68 12.23
C LEU A 464 -0.12 4.26 13.55
N GLU A 465 -1.38 4.66 13.60
CA GLU A 465 -1.99 5.15 14.85
C GLU A 465 -1.94 4.07 15.96
N ILE A 466 -2.23 2.81 15.62
CA ILE A 466 -2.28 1.70 16.59
C ILE A 466 -0.89 1.29 17.06
N ARG A 467 0.08 1.21 16.15
CA ARG A 467 1.47 0.83 16.50
C ARG A 467 2.23 1.97 17.17
N GLY A 468 1.78 3.21 16.99
CA GLY A 468 2.58 4.40 17.26
C GLY A 468 3.60 4.65 16.14
N ALA A 469 3.88 5.92 15.89
CA ALA A 469 4.77 6.35 14.80
C ALA A 469 6.26 5.91 14.97
N GLY A 470 6.54 5.09 15.95
CA GLY A 470 7.88 4.85 16.47
C GLY A 470 8.84 3.99 15.63
N ASN A 471 8.36 3.19 14.67
CA ASN A 471 9.21 2.18 14.02
C ASN A 471 9.44 2.37 12.51
N LEU A 472 9.03 3.50 11.95
CA LEU A 472 8.86 3.69 10.52
C LEU A 472 10.11 4.06 9.74
N LEU A 473 11.05 4.74 10.36
CA LEU A 473 12.16 5.40 9.66
C LEU A 473 13.56 5.00 10.16
N GLY A 474 13.66 3.91 10.96
CA GLY A 474 14.92 3.45 11.56
C GLY A 474 15.18 4.04 12.95
N GLU A 475 16.11 3.42 13.70
CA GLU A 475 16.37 3.72 15.11
C GLU A 475 16.72 5.19 15.40
N ARG A 476 17.36 5.90 14.48
CA ARG A 476 17.73 7.32 14.64
C ARG A 476 16.56 8.28 14.58
N GLN A 477 15.44 7.90 13.95
CA GLN A 477 14.28 8.78 13.73
C GLN A 477 13.13 8.50 14.70
N HIS A 478 13.13 7.35 15.33
CA HIS A 478 12.11 6.87 16.25
C HIS A 478 11.76 7.87 17.36
N GLY A 479 12.74 8.41 18.07
CA GLY A 479 12.50 9.32 19.18
C GLY A 479 11.98 10.72 18.78
N HIS A 480 12.22 11.15 17.54
CA HIS A 480 11.83 12.48 17.06
C HIS A 480 10.36 12.54 16.66
N MET A 481 9.87 11.49 16.03
CA MET A 481 8.48 11.40 15.61
C MET A 481 7.53 11.18 16.81
N GLU A 482 7.92 10.33 17.77
CA GLU A 482 7.18 10.21 19.04
C GLU A 482 7.12 11.53 19.83
N ALA A 483 8.14 12.36 19.72
CA ALA A 483 8.21 13.60 20.48
C ALA A 483 7.19 14.67 20.04
N VAL A 484 6.82 14.70 18.75
CA VAL A 484 5.93 15.74 18.19
C VAL A 484 4.67 15.20 17.54
N GLY A 485 4.58 13.89 17.29
CA GLY A 485 3.51 13.23 16.55
C GLY A 485 3.77 13.19 15.05
N TYR A 486 3.11 12.24 14.38
CA TYR A 486 3.32 11.91 12.97
C TYR A 486 3.04 13.11 12.04
N ASP A 487 1.86 13.73 12.19
CA ASP A 487 1.43 14.79 11.27
C ASP A 487 2.32 16.03 11.35
N LEU A 488 2.70 16.46 12.58
CA LEU A 488 3.60 17.59 12.74
C LEU A 488 5.00 17.28 12.24
N TYR A 489 5.49 16.06 12.45
CA TYR A 489 6.78 15.62 11.91
C TYR A 489 6.80 15.66 10.39
N CYS A 490 5.78 15.11 9.72
CA CYS A 490 5.65 15.13 8.26
C CYS A 490 5.53 16.57 7.72
N LYS A 491 4.76 17.43 8.37
CA LYS A 491 4.66 18.85 8.01
C LYS A 491 6.03 19.53 8.08
N MET A 492 6.76 19.34 9.17
CA MET A 492 8.11 19.92 9.35
C MET A 492 9.11 19.40 8.29
N LEU A 493 9.05 18.11 7.93
CA LEU A 493 9.91 17.53 6.91
C LEU A 493 9.58 18.09 5.53
N ASN A 494 8.31 18.18 5.19
CA ASN A 494 7.86 18.76 3.92
C ASN A 494 8.28 20.24 3.79
N GLU A 495 8.13 21.04 4.85
CA GLU A 495 8.61 22.42 4.89
C GLU A 495 10.14 22.50 4.70
N ALA A 496 10.90 21.64 5.36
CA ALA A 496 12.36 21.60 5.24
C ALA A 496 12.80 21.27 3.81
N VAL A 497 12.19 20.26 3.18
CA VAL A 497 12.50 19.86 1.79
C VAL A 497 12.13 20.98 0.81
N LYS A 498 10.95 21.60 0.93
CA LYS A 498 10.55 22.74 0.08
C LYS A 498 11.52 23.91 0.21
N THR A 499 11.96 24.23 1.42
CA THR A 499 12.93 25.28 1.69
C THR A 499 14.28 25.00 1.03
N LEU A 500 14.78 23.77 1.16
CA LEU A 500 16.05 23.35 0.56
C LEU A 500 16.02 23.28 -0.97
N LYS A 501 14.86 22.97 -1.57
CA LYS A 501 14.63 23.01 -3.02
C LYS A 501 14.53 24.45 -3.58
N GLY A 502 14.65 25.48 -2.75
CA GLY A 502 14.55 26.87 -3.17
C GLY A 502 13.12 27.27 -3.58
N MET A 503 12.13 26.42 -3.32
CA MET A 503 10.74 26.83 -3.45
C MET A 503 10.46 27.90 -2.40
N LYS A 504 10.16 29.13 -2.84
CA LYS A 504 9.72 30.20 -1.93
C LYS A 504 8.67 29.60 -0.98
N LYS A 505 8.82 29.86 0.33
CA LYS A 505 7.68 29.71 1.23
C LYS A 505 6.49 30.33 0.52
N ILE A 506 5.51 29.54 0.17
CA ILE A 506 4.17 30.06 -0.02
C ILE A 506 3.88 30.61 1.36
N GLU A 507 3.90 31.94 1.47
CA GLU A 507 3.48 32.61 2.70
C GLU A 507 2.20 31.93 3.11
N ASP A 508 2.15 31.51 4.38
CA ASP A 508 0.95 30.91 4.94
C ASP A 508 -0.23 31.70 4.39
N ASN A 509 -1.16 31.01 3.71
CA ASN A 509 -2.42 31.63 3.37
C ASN A 509 -2.90 32.27 4.66
N PHE A 510 -2.88 33.59 4.74
CA PHE A 510 -3.51 34.31 5.82
C PHE A 510 -5.00 34.03 5.66
N ASP A 511 -5.50 33.03 6.34
CA ASP A 511 -6.93 32.90 6.56
C ASP A 511 -7.30 34.14 7.37
N THR A 512 -7.81 35.13 6.67
CA THR A 512 -8.29 36.36 7.28
C THR A 512 -9.58 36.00 8.02
N TYR A 513 -9.47 35.81 9.32
CA TYR A 513 -10.62 35.61 10.18
C TYR A 513 -11.34 36.92 10.36
N VAL A 514 -12.50 37.06 9.74
CA VAL A 514 -13.38 38.21 9.99
C VAL A 514 -14.42 37.77 11.02
N ASP A 515 -14.20 38.08 12.29
CA ASP A 515 -15.19 37.91 13.35
C ASP A 515 -16.16 39.08 13.25
N MET A 516 -17.28 38.86 12.60
CA MET A 516 -18.37 39.85 12.53
C MET A 516 -19.52 39.37 13.40
N ASP A 517 -19.89 40.18 14.36
CA ASP A 517 -21.06 39.97 15.23
C ASP A 517 -22.34 40.34 14.45
N VAL A 518 -22.62 39.57 13.39
CA VAL A 518 -23.77 39.75 12.49
C VAL A 518 -24.47 38.41 12.32
N ASP A 519 -25.77 38.39 12.59
CA ASP A 519 -26.63 37.25 12.25
C ASP A 519 -26.62 37.02 10.74
N ALA A 520 -25.87 36.02 10.28
CA ALA A 520 -25.81 35.67 8.87
C ALA A 520 -27.05 34.86 8.49
N PHE A 521 -27.99 35.46 7.79
CA PHE A 521 -29.08 34.79 7.15
C PHE A 521 -28.55 34.04 5.90
N ILE A 522 -28.47 32.72 5.95
CA ILE A 522 -28.15 31.91 4.77
C ILE A 522 -29.48 31.68 4.03
N PRO A 523 -29.67 32.22 2.80
CA PRO A 523 -30.88 31.99 2.03
C PRO A 523 -31.12 30.49 1.83
N GLN A 524 -32.38 30.05 1.90
CA GLN A 524 -32.78 28.64 1.75
C GLN A 524 -32.19 27.95 0.50
N LEU A 525 -31.92 28.72 -0.57
CA LEU A 525 -31.35 28.23 -1.82
C LEU A 525 -29.91 27.71 -1.63
N LEU A 526 -29.13 28.21 -0.64
CA LEU A 526 -27.76 27.75 -0.35
C LEU A 526 -27.73 26.57 0.64
N GLN A 527 -28.84 26.27 1.31
CA GLN A 527 -28.94 25.09 2.18
C GLN A 527 -29.00 23.78 1.37
N THR A 528 -29.40 23.84 0.10
CA THR A 528 -29.39 22.69 -0.82
C THR A 528 -28.00 22.37 -1.39
N LEU A 529 -27.02 23.26 -1.23
CA LEU A 529 -25.63 23.06 -1.65
C LEU A 529 -24.76 22.36 -0.58
N LYS A 530 -25.34 21.93 0.53
CA LYS A 530 -24.64 21.19 1.61
C LYS A 530 -24.03 19.85 1.21
N HIS A 531 -24.25 19.39 -0.01
CA HIS A 531 -23.67 18.13 -0.54
C HIS A 531 -22.47 18.32 -1.47
N ILE A 532 -21.96 19.55 -1.65
CA ILE A 532 -20.84 19.80 -2.61
C ILE A 532 -19.54 20.30 -1.94
N MET A 533 -19.58 20.63 -0.66
CA MET A 533 -18.37 21.09 0.06
C MET A 533 -18.31 20.50 1.48
N ILE A 534 -17.82 19.29 1.61
CA ILE A 534 -17.05 18.80 2.77
C ILE A 534 -16.01 17.84 2.23
#